data_0c4e76d6e3da99229ec3552ae0be34a3
#
_entry.id   0c4e76d6e3da99229ec3552ae0be34a3
#
_cell.length_a   1.000
_cell.length_b   1.000
_cell.length_c   1.000
_cell.angle_alpha   90.00
_cell.angle_beta   90.00
_cell.angle_gamma   90.00
#
_symmetry.space_group_name_H-M   'P 1'
#
loop_
_entity.id
_entity.type
_entity.pdbx_description
1 polymer ?
#
loop_
_entity_poly.entity_id
_entity_poly.type
_entity_poly.pdbx_seq_one_letter_code
_entity_poly.pdbx_strand_id
1 'polypeptide(L)'
;MAEPLAAALHGVAKHYHGFTLGPLNLEIPAGSIVGLIGENGAGKTTLLKLLTGVNRPDAGTVELLSATPDDAAVRAKIGVVFEDAYFYESLTPAQVGASLRGIFGPAWDAGYFAALLEQFHLPPRKSIKELSRGMRMKLNLASA
;
A
#
# COMPACT_ATOMS: atom_id res chain seq x y z
N MET A 1 -28.33 7.84 6.68
CA MET A 1 -27.40 7.91 5.54
C MET A 1 -26.40 6.80 5.70
N ALA A 2 -26.12 5.99 4.66
CA ALA A 2 -25.10 4.96 4.76
C ALA A 2 -23.73 5.62 4.98
N GLU A 3 -22.92 5.05 5.86
CA GLU A 3 -21.54 5.53 6.06
C GLU A 3 -20.73 5.34 4.78
N PRO A 4 -19.88 6.30 4.41
CA PRO A 4 -19.04 6.14 3.23
C PRO A 4 -18.07 4.98 3.42
N LEU A 5 -17.91 4.15 2.39
CA LEU A 5 -17.00 3.01 2.41
C LEU A 5 -15.64 3.41 1.82
N ALA A 6 -14.57 3.01 2.47
CA ALA A 6 -13.22 3.08 1.89
C ALA A 6 -13.02 1.97 0.86
N ALA A 7 -13.55 0.77 1.12
CA ALA A 7 -13.52 -0.34 0.18
C ALA A 7 -14.72 -1.26 0.36
N ALA A 8 -15.13 -1.95 -0.72
CA ALA A 8 -16.14 -2.99 -0.70
C ALA A 8 -15.76 -4.13 -1.64
N LEU A 9 -16.08 -5.35 -1.23
CA LEU A 9 -15.96 -6.58 -2.02
C LEU A 9 -17.32 -7.24 -2.09
N HIS A 10 -17.74 -7.59 -3.30
CA HIS A 10 -19.03 -8.26 -3.55
C HIS A 10 -18.82 -9.57 -4.29
N GLY A 11 -18.99 -10.70 -3.60
CA GLY A 11 -18.83 -12.03 -4.16
C GLY A 11 -17.43 -12.31 -4.73
N VAL A 12 -16.40 -11.66 -4.20
CA VAL A 12 -15.04 -11.72 -4.75
C VAL A 12 -14.45 -13.11 -4.55
N ALA A 13 -13.98 -13.71 -5.62
CA ALA A 13 -13.22 -14.95 -5.60
C ALA A 13 -11.93 -14.85 -6.41
N LYS A 14 -10.90 -15.56 -5.96
CA LYS A 14 -9.62 -15.73 -6.65
C LYS A 14 -9.14 -17.16 -6.56
N HIS A 15 -8.83 -17.74 -7.72
CA HIS A 15 -8.42 -19.13 -7.83
C HIS A 15 -6.91 -19.20 -8.14
N TYR A 16 -6.23 -20.07 -7.42
CA TYR A 16 -4.85 -20.45 -7.67
C TYR A 16 -4.76 -21.99 -7.69
N HIS A 17 -3.69 -22.52 -8.21
CA HIS A 17 -3.44 -23.96 -8.13
C HIS A 17 -3.35 -24.37 -6.64
N GLY A 18 -4.31 -25.20 -6.17
CA GLY A 18 -4.33 -25.68 -4.79
C GLY A 18 -4.90 -24.73 -3.74
N PHE A 19 -5.38 -23.51 -4.13
CA PHE A 19 -5.96 -22.56 -3.18
C PHE A 19 -7.04 -21.70 -3.85
N THR A 20 -8.16 -21.52 -3.16
CA THR A 20 -9.21 -20.60 -3.57
C THR A 20 -9.53 -19.64 -2.44
N LEU A 21 -9.50 -18.35 -2.73
CA LEU A 21 -10.02 -17.30 -1.85
C LEU A 21 -11.44 -16.98 -2.25
N GLY A 22 -12.37 -16.96 -1.30
CA GLY A 22 -13.75 -16.54 -1.51
C GLY A 22 -14.75 -17.67 -1.78
N PRO A 23 -15.99 -17.31 -2.17
CA PRO A 23 -16.48 -15.94 -2.40
C PRO A 23 -16.53 -15.08 -1.13
N LEU A 24 -16.06 -13.83 -1.21
CA LEU A 24 -15.99 -12.90 -0.09
C LEU A 24 -16.89 -11.70 -0.31
N ASN A 25 -17.59 -11.31 0.76
CA ASN A 25 -18.26 -10.02 0.89
C ASN A 25 -17.63 -9.29 2.07
N LEU A 26 -17.16 -8.08 1.86
CA LEU A 26 -16.50 -7.29 2.90
C LEU A 26 -16.76 -5.81 2.63
N GLU A 27 -17.06 -5.07 3.69
CA GLU A 27 -17.17 -3.61 3.65
C GLU A 27 -16.19 -3.02 4.66
N ILE A 28 -15.44 -2.02 4.23
CA ILE A 28 -14.48 -1.29 5.07
C ILE A 28 -14.96 0.15 5.15
N PRO A 29 -15.44 0.61 6.31
CA PRO A 29 -15.88 1.99 6.49
C PRO A 29 -14.73 2.98 6.31
N ALA A 30 -15.01 4.14 5.73
CA ALA A 30 -14.04 5.22 5.66
C ALA A 30 -13.66 5.73 7.07
N GLY A 31 -12.40 6.16 7.24
CA GLY A 31 -11.89 6.64 8.53
C GLY A 31 -11.65 5.56 9.58
N SER A 32 -11.85 4.28 9.23
CA SER A 32 -11.59 3.16 10.14
C SER A 32 -10.17 2.61 10.03
N ILE A 33 -9.70 1.97 11.09
CA ILE A 33 -8.50 1.13 11.10
C ILE A 33 -8.97 -0.31 11.20
N VAL A 34 -8.69 -1.12 10.19
CA VAL A 34 -9.13 -2.51 10.11
C VAL A 34 -7.93 -3.45 10.13
N GLY A 35 -7.95 -4.41 11.06
CA GLY A 35 -6.95 -5.48 11.14
C GLY A 35 -7.41 -6.74 10.38
N LEU A 36 -6.54 -7.29 9.54
CA LEU A 36 -6.75 -8.55 8.85
C LEU A 36 -5.95 -9.67 9.55
N ILE A 37 -6.64 -10.57 10.22
CA ILE A 37 -6.06 -11.65 11.02
C ILE A 37 -6.41 -13.01 10.40
N GLY A 38 -5.48 -13.95 10.47
CA GLY A 38 -5.67 -15.31 10.00
C GLY A 38 -4.35 -16.09 9.96
N GLU A 39 -4.45 -17.40 9.77
CA GLU A 39 -3.28 -18.28 9.65
C GLU A 39 -2.43 -17.98 8.40
N ASN A 40 -1.21 -18.49 8.39
CA ASN A 40 -0.37 -18.45 7.18
C ASN A 40 -1.04 -19.28 6.08
N GLY A 41 -1.13 -18.71 4.87
CA GLY A 41 -1.84 -19.34 3.76
C GLY A 41 -3.35 -19.06 3.68
N ALA A 42 -3.96 -18.38 4.68
CA ALA A 42 -5.39 -18.05 4.67
C ALA A 42 -5.83 -17.06 3.58
N GLY A 43 -4.90 -16.52 2.77
CA GLY A 43 -5.22 -15.60 1.68
C GLY A 43 -5.16 -14.12 2.01
N LYS A 44 -4.64 -13.73 3.18
CA LYS A 44 -4.50 -12.31 3.59
C LYS A 44 -3.79 -11.46 2.54
N THR A 45 -2.64 -11.91 2.08
CA THR A 45 -1.87 -11.21 1.04
C THR A 45 -2.62 -11.15 -0.29
N THR A 46 -3.36 -12.20 -0.63
CA THR A 46 -4.21 -12.22 -1.83
C THR A 46 -5.32 -11.18 -1.73
N LEU A 47 -6.00 -11.10 -0.59
CA LEU A 47 -7.03 -10.11 -0.34
C LEU A 47 -6.48 -8.67 -0.46
N LEU A 48 -5.33 -8.39 0.16
CA LEU A 48 -4.68 -7.06 0.05
C LEU A 48 -4.30 -6.74 -1.40
N LYS A 49 -3.80 -7.71 -2.17
CA LYS A 49 -3.49 -7.51 -3.60
C LYS A 49 -4.72 -7.27 -4.46
N LEU A 50 -5.88 -7.86 -4.12
CA LEU A 50 -7.15 -7.59 -4.78
C LEU A 50 -7.65 -6.18 -4.44
N LEU A 51 -7.62 -5.79 -3.17
CA LEU A 51 -8.01 -4.46 -2.71
C LEU A 51 -7.17 -3.33 -3.34
N THR A 52 -5.87 -3.56 -3.51
CA THR A 52 -4.94 -2.57 -4.08
C THR A 52 -4.83 -2.60 -5.61
N GLY A 53 -5.59 -3.49 -6.28
CA GLY A 53 -5.56 -3.64 -7.73
C GLY A 53 -4.28 -4.27 -8.30
N VAL A 54 -3.40 -4.83 -7.43
CA VAL A 54 -2.23 -5.60 -7.87
C VAL A 54 -2.66 -6.90 -8.55
N ASN A 55 -3.74 -7.51 -8.05
CA ASN A 55 -4.38 -8.67 -8.65
C ASN A 55 -5.83 -8.32 -9.02
N ARG A 56 -6.34 -8.99 -10.06
CA ARG A 56 -7.76 -8.94 -10.42
C ARG A 56 -8.50 -10.16 -9.87
N PRO A 57 -9.75 -10.01 -9.40
CA PRO A 57 -10.57 -11.15 -9.03
C PRO A 57 -10.96 -11.96 -10.26
N ASP A 58 -11.22 -13.26 -10.06
CA ASP A 58 -11.74 -14.14 -11.11
C ASP A 58 -13.28 -14.11 -11.12
N ALA A 59 -13.90 -13.71 -10.01
CA ALA A 59 -15.33 -13.47 -9.88
C ALA A 59 -15.59 -12.34 -8.86
N GLY A 60 -16.75 -11.71 -8.96
CA GLY A 60 -17.15 -10.61 -8.10
C GLY A 60 -16.54 -9.26 -8.48
N THR A 61 -16.77 -8.26 -7.65
CA THR A 61 -16.30 -6.88 -7.85
C THR A 61 -15.59 -6.36 -6.62
N VAL A 62 -14.56 -5.56 -6.86
CA VAL A 62 -13.83 -4.82 -5.82
C VAL A 62 -14.01 -3.33 -6.09
N GLU A 63 -14.46 -2.61 -5.08
CA GLU A 63 -14.53 -1.16 -5.08
C GLU A 63 -13.55 -0.59 -4.06
N LEU A 64 -12.85 0.46 -4.44
CA LEU A 64 -11.93 1.22 -3.60
C LEU A 64 -12.19 2.71 -3.83
N LEU A 65 -12.54 3.43 -2.76
CA LEU A 65 -12.94 4.83 -2.82
C LEU A 65 -14.06 5.09 -3.87
N SER A 66 -15.05 4.18 -3.92
CA SER A 66 -16.21 4.21 -4.84
C SER A 66 -15.87 4.05 -6.33
N ALA A 67 -14.70 3.50 -6.66
CA ALA A 67 -14.32 3.16 -8.03
C ALA A 67 -13.54 1.84 -8.07
N THR A 68 -13.13 1.40 -9.25
CA THR A 68 -12.33 0.17 -9.38
C THR A 68 -10.89 0.42 -8.95
N PRO A 69 -10.19 -0.55 -8.34
CA PRO A 69 -8.78 -0.40 -7.96
C PRO A 69 -7.84 -0.16 -9.15
N ASP A 70 -8.27 -0.47 -10.37
CA ASP A 70 -7.51 -0.22 -11.59
C ASP A 70 -7.52 1.26 -12.03
N ASP A 71 -8.42 2.07 -11.48
CA ASP A 71 -8.51 3.49 -11.80
C ASP A 71 -7.26 4.25 -11.32
N ALA A 72 -6.63 4.98 -12.23
CA ALA A 72 -5.44 5.76 -11.92
C ALA A 72 -5.69 6.87 -10.89
N ALA A 73 -6.90 7.46 -10.89
CA ALA A 73 -7.30 8.48 -9.92
C ALA A 73 -7.48 7.89 -8.52
N VAL A 74 -7.88 6.63 -8.41
CA VAL A 74 -7.92 5.89 -7.13
C VAL A 74 -6.52 5.56 -6.66
N ARG A 75 -5.67 5.02 -7.54
CA ARG A 75 -4.28 4.67 -7.19
C ARG A 75 -3.49 5.87 -6.70
N ALA A 76 -3.73 7.05 -7.25
CA ALA A 76 -3.10 8.29 -6.79
C ALA A 76 -3.49 8.72 -5.37
N LYS A 77 -4.54 8.11 -4.79
CA LYS A 77 -5.06 8.44 -3.45
C LYS A 77 -4.75 7.38 -2.40
N ILE A 78 -4.09 6.30 -2.77
CA ILE A 78 -3.75 5.21 -1.86
C ILE A 78 -2.26 5.09 -1.69
N GLY A 79 -1.80 4.92 -0.45
CA GLY A 79 -0.45 4.49 -0.12
C GLY A 79 -0.45 2.99 0.20
N VAL A 80 0.54 2.26 -0.31
CA VAL A 80 0.71 0.84 -0.02
C VAL A 80 2.11 0.59 0.52
N VAL A 81 2.18 0.02 1.72
CA VAL A 81 3.44 -0.34 2.35
C VAL A 81 3.58 -1.86 2.36
N PHE A 82 4.61 -2.35 1.69
CA PHE A 82 4.99 -3.76 1.71
C PHE A 82 6.06 -4.02 2.79
N GLU A 83 6.14 -5.26 3.25
CA GLU A 83 7.14 -5.66 4.24
C GLU A 83 8.59 -5.42 3.76
N ASP A 84 8.84 -5.69 2.48
CA ASP A 84 10.12 -5.44 1.84
C ASP A 84 10.05 -4.19 0.97
N ALA A 85 10.81 -3.15 1.33
CA ALA A 85 11.01 -1.97 0.49
C ALA A 85 12.15 -2.23 -0.49
N TYR A 86 11.86 -2.20 -1.77
CA TYR A 86 12.84 -2.42 -2.83
C TYR A 86 13.45 -1.10 -3.32
N PHE A 87 14.11 -0.39 -2.42
CA PHE A 87 14.96 0.73 -2.81
C PHE A 87 16.38 0.21 -3.12
N TYR A 88 17.03 0.81 -4.10
CA TYR A 88 18.45 0.54 -4.35
C TYR A 88 19.27 0.84 -3.10
N GLU A 89 20.05 -0.11 -2.65
CA GLU A 89 20.81 -0.03 -1.40
C GLU A 89 21.84 1.11 -1.39
N SER A 90 22.31 1.54 -2.56
CA SER A 90 23.24 2.65 -2.74
C SER A 90 22.60 4.04 -2.58
N LEU A 91 21.28 4.14 -2.68
CA LEU A 91 20.58 5.42 -2.49
C LEU A 91 20.56 5.84 -1.02
N THR A 92 20.40 7.12 -0.81
CA THR A 92 20.08 7.69 0.50
C THR A 92 18.59 8.03 0.59
N PRO A 93 17.99 8.18 1.79
CA PRO A 93 16.61 8.63 1.94
C PRO A 93 16.31 9.92 1.18
N ALA A 94 17.25 10.89 1.17
CA ALA A 94 17.09 12.12 0.41
C ALA A 94 17.00 11.87 -1.10
N GLN A 95 17.80 10.94 -1.63
CA GLN A 95 17.77 10.55 -3.05
C GLN A 95 16.51 9.79 -3.41
N VAL A 96 15.96 8.98 -2.51
CA VAL A 96 14.65 8.34 -2.68
C VAL A 96 13.58 9.42 -2.86
N GLY A 97 13.52 10.40 -1.96
CA GLY A 97 12.57 11.52 -2.09
C GLY A 97 12.70 12.30 -3.40
N ALA A 98 13.94 12.55 -3.85
CA ALA A 98 14.19 13.19 -5.15
C ALA A 98 13.69 12.34 -6.32
N SER A 99 13.87 11.02 -6.27
CA SER A 99 13.38 10.09 -7.29
C SER A 99 11.86 10.03 -7.32
N LEU A 100 11.21 9.98 -6.15
CA LEU A 100 9.75 9.98 -6.03
C LEU A 100 9.14 11.29 -6.55
N ARG A 101 9.78 12.42 -6.26
CA ARG A 101 9.40 13.71 -6.85
C ARG A 101 9.47 13.68 -8.38
N GLY A 102 10.48 13.03 -8.94
CA GLY A 102 10.61 12.85 -10.39
C GLY A 102 9.48 12.00 -11.00
N ILE A 103 9.00 11.00 -10.25
CA ILE A 103 7.93 10.10 -10.68
C ILE A 103 6.54 10.73 -10.52
N PHE A 104 6.26 11.31 -9.35
CA PHE A 104 4.93 11.82 -9.01
C PHE A 104 4.74 13.30 -9.32
N GLY A 105 5.82 14.02 -9.63
CA GLY A 105 5.76 15.44 -10.03
C GLY A 105 5.11 16.31 -8.94
N PRO A 106 4.13 17.17 -9.31
CA PRO A 106 3.47 18.07 -8.37
C PRO A 106 2.64 17.39 -7.28
N ALA A 107 2.28 16.11 -7.47
CA ALA A 107 1.55 15.34 -6.46
C ALA A 107 2.44 14.90 -5.28
N TRP A 108 3.77 14.97 -5.44
CA TRP A 108 4.72 14.62 -4.39
C TRP A 108 4.95 15.78 -3.44
N ASP A 109 4.59 15.62 -2.18
CA ASP A 109 4.89 16.58 -1.12
C ASP A 109 6.29 16.35 -0.53
N ALA A 110 7.28 17.00 -1.11
CA ALA A 110 8.66 16.90 -0.65
C ALA A 110 8.87 17.48 0.77
N GLY A 111 8.07 18.47 1.17
CA GLY A 111 8.10 19.05 2.51
C GLY A 111 7.62 18.07 3.56
N TYR A 112 6.47 17.41 3.29
CA TYR A 112 5.93 16.38 4.16
C TYR A 112 6.87 15.16 4.27
N PHE A 113 7.44 14.71 3.15
CA PHE A 113 8.42 13.63 3.18
C PHE A 113 9.65 13.99 4.04
N ALA A 114 10.19 15.19 3.90
CA ALA A 114 11.31 15.65 4.72
C ALA A 114 10.95 15.68 6.22
N ALA A 115 9.76 16.17 6.57
CA ALA A 115 9.26 16.16 7.94
C ALA A 115 9.12 14.73 8.51
N LEU A 116 8.65 13.76 7.69
CA LEU A 116 8.60 12.36 8.10
C LEU A 116 9.98 11.75 8.32
N LEU A 117 10.99 12.08 7.49
CA LEU A 117 12.36 11.63 7.72
C LEU A 117 12.88 12.11 9.09
N GLU A 118 12.59 13.37 9.43
CA GLU A 118 12.98 13.97 10.70
C GLU A 118 12.23 13.32 11.88
N GLN A 119 10.91 13.20 11.78
CA GLN A 119 10.06 12.55 12.80
C GLN A 119 10.47 11.11 13.08
N PHE A 120 10.85 10.38 12.05
CA PHE A 120 11.30 8.99 12.16
C PHE A 120 12.77 8.84 12.54
N HIS A 121 13.49 9.95 12.70
CA HIS A 121 14.93 10.00 12.96
C HIS A 121 15.75 9.26 11.89
N LEU A 122 15.34 9.37 10.63
CA LEU A 122 16.05 8.75 9.52
C LEU A 122 17.21 9.64 9.05
N PRO A 123 18.44 9.12 8.98
CA PRO A 123 19.58 9.89 8.50
C PRO A 123 19.46 10.12 6.98
N PRO A 124 19.27 11.37 6.51
CA PRO A 124 18.93 11.62 5.10
C PRO A 124 20.09 11.35 4.13
N ARG A 125 21.32 11.25 4.64
CA ARG A 125 22.55 11.12 3.84
C ARG A 125 23.25 9.77 3.97
N LYS A 126 22.81 8.87 4.86
CA LYS A 126 23.32 7.50 4.93
C LYS A 126 22.71 6.64 3.83
N SER A 127 23.50 5.73 3.26
CA SER A 127 22.98 4.78 2.28
C SER A 127 21.95 3.83 2.91
N ILE A 128 20.97 3.39 2.13
CA ILE A 128 19.94 2.45 2.58
C ILE A 128 20.56 1.16 3.10
N LYS A 129 21.70 0.75 2.52
CA LYS A 129 22.47 -0.40 3.00
C LYS A 129 22.86 -0.29 4.48
N GLU A 130 23.13 0.93 4.94
CA GLU A 130 23.56 1.20 6.33
C GLU A 130 22.38 1.37 7.29
N LEU A 131 21.14 1.39 6.78
CA LEU A 131 19.95 1.48 7.60
C LEU A 131 19.59 0.13 8.23
N SER A 132 19.17 0.13 9.48
CA SER A 132 18.58 -1.04 10.12
C SER A 132 17.25 -1.43 9.42
N ARG A 133 16.80 -2.68 9.61
CA ARG A 133 15.50 -3.14 9.10
C ARG A 133 14.35 -2.21 9.51
N GLY A 134 14.33 -1.79 10.78
CA GLY A 134 13.30 -0.86 11.27
C GLY A 134 13.38 0.52 10.60
N MET A 135 14.59 1.03 10.31
CA MET A 135 14.76 2.28 9.60
C MET A 135 14.33 2.18 8.13
N ARG A 136 14.58 1.03 7.47
CA ARG A 136 14.09 0.78 6.11
C ARG A 136 12.56 0.73 6.06
N MET A 137 11.91 0.09 7.05
CA MET A 137 10.46 0.07 7.17
C MET A 137 9.87 1.48 7.36
N LYS A 138 10.50 2.31 8.20
CA LYS A 138 10.12 3.72 8.38
C LYS A 138 10.28 4.52 7.07
N LEU A 139 11.35 4.30 6.31
CA LEU A 139 11.54 4.92 5.01
C LEU A 139 10.44 4.48 4.02
N ASN A 140 10.11 3.19 4.02
CA ASN A 140 9.03 2.65 3.20
C ASN A 140 7.70 3.34 3.52
N LEU A 141 7.38 3.47 4.81
CA LEU A 141 6.18 4.17 5.27
C LEU A 141 6.19 5.66 4.88
N ALA A 142 7.32 6.34 4.98
CA ALA A 142 7.43 7.75 4.58
C ALA A 142 7.27 7.95 3.08
N SER A 143 7.49 6.91 2.27
CA SER A 143 7.47 6.94 0.80
C SER A 143 6.11 6.54 0.20
N ALA A 144 5.17 6.04 1.02
CA ALA A 144 3.82 5.63 0.63
C ALA A 144 2.84 6.80 0.75
#